data_9b05f96dfa7f2308d82bac7c009e5a26
#
_entry.id   9b05f96dfa7f2308d82bac7c009e5a26
#
_cell.length_a   1.000
_cell.length_b   1.000
_cell.length_c   1.000
_cell.angle_alpha   90.00
_cell.angle_beta   90.00
_cell.angle_gamma   90.00
#
_symmetry.space_group_name_H-M   'P 1'
#
loop_
_entity.id
_entity.type
_entity.pdbx_description
1 polymer ?
#
loop_
_entity_poly.entity_id
_entity_poly.type
_entity_poly.pdbx_seq_one_letter_code
_entity_poly.pdbx_strand_id
1 'polypeptide(L)'
;MSQHHTQYGDLPLYIGGEACPSASDEWIEVTDPADQSLLARVPKATSAEIELAVRAAHDAYLLWREVPAPERARVMFNYQHLLKVHHDELATLLAQETGKNLADAKGDVWRGIEVVEQACGIASQTLGETMGNVARRVDGHSWVQPLGVCVGITPFNFPAMIPLWMFPLAVACGNGFVLKPSEQDPLTPMRLAELFTEAGAPAGILSVVHGGAEQVDALLAHPDVKAVSFVGSARVGGHVYRSATSQLKRAQCFVGAKNHMVIMPDANKAQVLGNLVGAGVGAAGQRCMAISVAVFVGNAREWIPELAAEFAKVKPGVWHDPEAAYGPLISPEAKVRVEGLIEAGIAEGAECLLDGRFCDVPGYPVGNWVGPTLFRGVTPEMRIYKEEIFGPVLACLEVGSLDEALALINANPYGNGTSLFTGCGAAARKFRHEVAVGQVGINVPIPVPLPFFSFTGWRGSFYGDLHAYGKQAVRFYTETKTVTERWFDEDIPSGPNMTIQLR
;
A
#
# COMPACT_ATOMS: atom_id res chain seq x y z
N MET A 1 -11.02 -0.60 -39.08
CA MET A 1 -10.41 -0.73 -37.73
C MET A 1 -9.30 0.28 -37.67
N SER A 2 -9.46 1.41 -36.98
CA SER A 2 -8.40 2.38 -36.78
C SER A 2 -7.32 1.74 -35.89
N GLN A 3 -6.10 1.60 -36.40
CA GLN A 3 -4.95 1.25 -35.58
C GLN A 3 -4.79 2.40 -34.58
N HIS A 4 -5.25 2.21 -33.35
CA HIS A 4 -4.87 3.11 -32.26
C HIS A 4 -3.36 2.96 -32.05
N HIS A 5 -2.58 3.97 -32.40
CA HIS A 5 -1.17 4.01 -32.08
C HIS A 5 -1.03 4.17 -30.56
N THR A 6 -0.86 3.05 -29.86
CA THR A 6 -0.48 3.01 -28.46
C THR A 6 1.03 3.06 -28.31
N GLN A 7 1.55 3.72 -27.28
CA GLN A 7 3.00 3.80 -27.07
C GLN A 7 3.59 2.42 -26.70
N TYR A 8 2.86 1.62 -25.90
CA TYR A 8 3.30 0.32 -25.38
C TYR A 8 2.51 -0.87 -25.93
N GLY A 9 1.51 -0.62 -26.80
CA GLY A 9 0.71 -1.68 -27.41
C GLY A 9 -0.29 -2.34 -26.46
N ASP A 10 -0.70 -3.56 -26.84
CA ASP A 10 -1.54 -4.43 -26.03
C ASP A 10 -0.65 -5.21 -25.06
N LEU A 11 -0.86 -5.04 -23.77
CA LEU A 11 -0.07 -5.72 -22.75
C LEU A 11 -0.48 -7.18 -22.61
N PRO A 12 0.47 -8.10 -22.49
CA PRO A 12 0.21 -9.49 -22.18
C PRO A 12 -0.11 -9.68 -20.69
N LEU A 13 -0.59 -10.86 -20.34
CA LEU A 13 -0.46 -11.40 -18.98
C LEU A 13 0.98 -11.86 -18.75
N TYR A 14 1.37 -12.10 -17.48
CA TYR A 14 2.67 -12.67 -17.14
C TYR A 14 2.44 -13.97 -16.37
N ILE A 15 2.64 -15.11 -17.02
CA ILE A 15 2.32 -16.42 -16.45
C ILE A 15 3.45 -17.39 -16.80
N GLY A 16 3.86 -18.23 -15.86
CA GLY A 16 4.92 -19.20 -16.13
C GLY A 16 6.33 -18.62 -16.26
N GLY A 17 6.52 -17.34 -15.90
CA GLY A 17 7.80 -16.64 -16.03
C GLY A 17 7.99 -15.95 -17.39
N GLU A 18 6.94 -15.82 -18.19
CA GLU A 18 6.97 -15.23 -19.52
C GLU A 18 5.71 -14.41 -19.83
N ALA A 19 5.83 -13.53 -20.82
CA ALA A 19 4.72 -12.74 -21.34
C ALA A 19 3.79 -13.61 -22.18
N CYS A 20 2.51 -13.71 -21.77
CA CYS A 20 1.49 -14.51 -22.42
C CYS A 20 0.40 -13.62 -23.02
N PRO A 21 0.21 -13.59 -24.36
CA PRO A 21 -0.93 -12.90 -24.96
C PRO A 21 -2.25 -13.44 -24.40
N SER A 22 -3.18 -12.54 -24.08
CA SER A 22 -4.50 -12.96 -23.58
C SER A 22 -5.44 -13.36 -24.72
N ALA A 23 -6.28 -14.34 -24.43
CA ALA A 23 -7.39 -14.74 -25.27
C ALA A 23 -8.67 -13.90 -25.08
N SER A 24 -8.60 -12.86 -24.24
CA SER A 24 -9.74 -11.98 -23.95
C SER A 24 -10.10 -11.08 -25.13
N ASP A 25 -11.40 -10.93 -25.36
CA ASP A 25 -11.93 -9.91 -26.26
C ASP A 25 -12.19 -8.57 -25.57
N GLU A 26 -12.10 -8.52 -24.23
CA GLU A 26 -12.34 -7.33 -23.43
C GLU A 26 -11.02 -6.69 -22.98
N TRP A 27 -10.88 -5.39 -23.25
CA TRP A 27 -9.69 -4.61 -22.98
C TRP A 27 -10.03 -3.35 -22.21
N ILE A 28 -9.09 -2.87 -21.40
CA ILE A 28 -9.15 -1.61 -20.67
C ILE A 28 -8.04 -0.72 -21.21
N GLU A 29 -8.38 0.53 -21.53
CA GLU A 29 -7.41 1.53 -21.99
C GLU A 29 -6.64 2.11 -20.82
N VAL A 30 -5.33 2.26 -20.99
CA VAL A 30 -4.41 2.92 -20.07
C VAL A 30 -3.98 4.24 -20.70
N THR A 31 -4.32 5.34 -20.07
CA THR A 31 -4.06 6.69 -20.60
C THR A 31 -3.07 7.46 -19.74
N ASP A 32 -2.28 8.33 -20.37
CA ASP A 32 -1.50 9.35 -19.65
C ASP A 32 -2.47 10.33 -18.97
N PRO A 33 -2.45 10.48 -17.66
CA PRO A 33 -3.37 11.39 -16.98
C PRO A 33 -3.13 12.88 -17.26
N ALA A 34 -1.98 13.24 -17.86
CA ALA A 34 -1.66 14.62 -18.20
C ALA A 34 -2.30 15.10 -19.51
N ASP A 35 -2.44 14.23 -20.51
CA ASP A 35 -2.96 14.61 -21.84
C ASP A 35 -4.00 13.63 -22.43
N GLN A 36 -4.36 12.57 -21.68
CA GLN A 36 -5.32 11.52 -22.07
C GLN A 36 -4.86 10.72 -23.31
N SER A 37 -3.59 10.79 -23.69
CA SER A 37 -3.06 9.96 -24.77
C SER A 37 -3.05 8.48 -24.34
N LEU A 38 -3.33 7.60 -25.30
CA LEU A 38 -3.39 6.16 -25.05
C LEU A 38 -1.97 5.59 -24.95
N LEU A 39 -1.59 5.14 -23.76
CA LEU A 39 -0.30 4.50 -23.47
C LEU A 39 -0.32 3.02 -23.85
N ALA A 40 -1.31 2.28 -23.40
CA ALA A 40 -1.43 0.84 -23.55
C ALA A 40 -2.87 0.39 -23.46
N ARG A 41 -3.12 -0.91 -23.71
CA ARG A 41 -4.36 -1.58 -23.32
C ARG A 41 -4.02 -2.84 -22.51
N VAL A 42 -4.83 -3.15 -21.50
CA VAL A 42 -4.71 -4.39 -20.73
C VAL A 42 -5.93 -5.26 -20.92
N PRO A 43 -5.75 -6.59 -21.04
CA PRO A 43 -6.88 -7.50 -21.16
C PRO A 43 -7.60 -7.66 -19.82
N LYS A 44 -8.90 -7.91 -19.86
CA LYS A 44 -9.59 -8.53 -18.72
C LYS A 44 -9.37 -10.04 -18.80
N ALA A 45 -8.46 -10.55 -17.97
CA ALA A 45 -8.11 -11.97 -17.98
C ALA A 45 -9.35 -12.87 -17.91
N THR A 46 -9.40 -13.89 -18.75
CA THR A 46 -10.47 -14.88 -18.73
C THR A 46 -10.38 -15.81 -17.52
N SER A 47 -11.47 -16.49 -17.18
CA SER A 47 -11.48 -17.47 -16.08
C SER A 47 -10.44 -18.59 -16.29
N ALA A 48 -10.19 -19.01 -17.55
CA ALA A 48 -9.18 -19.99 -17.87
C ALA A 48 -7.75 -19.48 -17.63
N GLU A 49 -7.49 -18.21 -17.88
CA GLU A 49 -6.20 -17.57 -17.62
C GLU A 49 -5.96 -17.33 -16.13
N ILE A 50 -7.00 -17.01 -15.36
CA ILE A 50 -6.93 -16.95 -13.89
C ILE A 50 -6.58 -18.34 -13.32
N GLU A 51 -7.27 -19.40 -13.79
CA GLU A 51 -6.96 -20.77 -13.40
C GLU A 51 -5.51 -21.15 -13.75
N LEU A 52 -5.05 -20.79 -14.97
CA LEU A 52 -3.69 -21.06 -15.41
C LEU A 52 -2.65 -20.33 -14.52
N ALA A 53 -2.88 -19.06 -14.18
CA ALA A 53 -1.99 -18.27 -13.34
C ALA A 53 -1.88 -18.85 -11.93
N VAL A 54 -3.01 -19.22 -11.32
CA VAL A 54 -3.01 -19.82 -9.97
C VAL A 54 -2.35 -21.20 -9.99
N ARG A 55 -2.61 -22.03 -11.02
CA ARG A 55 -1.98 -23.34 -11.17
C ARG A 55 -0.46 -23.21 -11.35
N ALA A 56 0.01 -22.31 -12.21
CA ALA A 56 1.43 -22.06 -12.39
C ALA A 56 2.11 -21.67 -11.06
N ALA A 57 1.46 -20.79 -10.28
CA ALA A 57 1.94 -20.39 -8.96
C ALA A 57 1.94 -21.54 -7.94
N HIS A 58 0.93 -22.42 -8.01
CA HIS A 58 0.85 -23.61 -7.15
C HIS A 58 1.93 -24.64 -7.48
N ASP A 59 2.12 -24.94 -8.75
CA ASP A 59 3.11 -25.95 -9.19
C ASP A 59 4.54 -25.47 -8.86
N ALA A 60 4.83 -24.19 -9.10
CA ALA A 60 6.10 -23.58 -8.70
C ALA A 60 6.29 -23.58 -7.18
N TYR A 61 5.24 -23.30 -6.40
CA TYR A 61 5.27 -23.36 -4.95
C TYR A 61 5.65 -24.73 -4.42
N LEU A 62 5.15 -25.83 -4.99
CA LEU A 62 5.47 -27.18 -4.52
C LEU A 62 6.97 -27.51 -4.61
N LEU A 63 7.66 -26.92 -5.57
CA LEU A 63 9.11 -27.04 -5.69
C LEU A 63 9.87 -26.01 -4.84
N TRP A 64 9.37 -24.76 -4.84
CA TRP A 64 10.03 -23.64 -4.19
C TRP A 64 10.05 -23.72 -2.66
N ARG A 65 9.03 -24.30 -2.05
CA ARG A 65 8.98 -24.53 -0.60
C ARG A 65 10.08 -25.46 -0.09
N GLU A 66 10.60 -26.33 -0.95
CA GLU A 66 11.70 -27.26 -0.63
C GLU A 66 13.08 -26.60 -0.80
N VAL A 67 13.15 -25.42 -1.43
CA VAL A 67 14.39 -24.66 -1.60
C VAL A 67 14.79 -24.04 -0.26
N PRO A 68 16.05 -24.22 0.20
CA PRO A 68 16.51 -23.63 1.46
C PRO A 68 16.32 -22.12 1.54
N ALA A 69 15.91 -21.61 2.71
CA ALA A 69 15.67 -20.17 2.90
C ALA A 69 16.87 -19.27 2.50
N PRO A 70 18.16 -19.64 2.75
CA PRO A 70 19.29 -18.87 2.26
C PRO A 70 19.41 -18.82 0.73
N GLU A 71 18.94 -19.84 0.01
CA GLU A 71 18.93 -19.83 -1.46
C GLU A 71 17.80 -18.94 -1.99
N ARG A 72 16.63 -18.98 -1.38
CA ARG A 72 15.55 -18.03 -1.67
C ARG A 72 15.97 -16.58 -1.43
N ALA A 73 16.72 -16.34 -0.36
CA ALA A 73 17.28 -15.01 -0.06
C ALA A 73 18.23 -14.50 -1.16
N ARG A 74 19.02 -15.39 -1.80
CA ARG A 74 19.92 -14.98 -2.90
C ARG A 74 19.16 -14.41 -4.09
N VAL A 75 18.00 -14.96 -4.42
CA VAL A 75 17.12 -14.38 -5.45
C VAL A 75 16.67 -12.97 -5.06
N MET A 76 16.34 -12.75 -3.79
CA MET A 76 15.97 -11.40 -3.29
C MET A 76 17.15 -10.42 -3.36
N PHE A 77 18.39 -10.84 -3.07
CA PHE A 77 19.58 -10.01 -3.25
C PHE A 77 19.81 -9.62 -4.72
N ASN A 78 19.68 -10.59 -5.64
CA ASN A 78 19.78 -10.31 -7.07
C ASN A 78 18.68 -9.34 -7.52
N TYR A 79 17.47 -9.55 -7.06
CA TYR A 79 16.33 -8.69 -7.39
C TYR A 79 16.51 -7.27 -6.87
N GLN A 80 16.95 -7.11 -5.63
CA GLN A 80 17.28 -5.81 -5.06
C GLN A 80 18.37 -5.08 -5.88
N HIS A 81 19.37 -5.82 -6.35
CA HIS A 81 20.39 -5.26 -7.23
C HIS A 81 19.81 -4.78 -8.56
N LEU A 82 19.01 -5.62 -9.24
CA LEU A 82 18.35 -5.24 -10.49
C LEU A 82 17.43 -4.04 -10.35
N LEU A 83 16.64 -3.99 -9.29
CA LEU A 83 15.78 -2.83 -9.01
C LEU A 83 16.58 -1.54 -8.84
N LYS A 84 17.78 -1.60 -8.23
CA LYS A 84 18.68 -0.43 -8.14
C LYS A 84 19.28 -0.04 -9.49
N VAL A 85 19.68 -1.02 -10.30
CA VAL A 85 20.20 -0.78 -11.65
C VAL A 85 19.14 -0.14 -12.54
N HIS A 86 17.89 -0.61 -12.45
CA HIS A 86 16.77 -0.15 -13.26
C HIS A 86 15.92 0.93 -12.57
N HIS A 87 16.42 1.56 -11.49
CA HIS A 87 15.66 2.51 -10.69
C HIS A 87 15.11 3.69 -11.50
N ASP A 88 15.94 4.30 -12.36
CA ASP A 88 15.54 5.45 -13.18
C ASP A 88 14.60 5.06 -14.32
N GLU A 89 14.76 3.85 -14.90
CA GLU A 89 13.84 3.27 -15.88
C GLU A 89 12.45 3.08 -15.27
N LEU A 90 12.39 2.40 -14.11
CA LEU A 90 11.14 2.14 -13.39
C LEU A 90 10.46 3.44 -12.96
N ALA A 91 11.21 4.41 -12.46
CA ALA A 91 10.66 5.70 -12.06
C ALA A 91 10.09 6.49 -13.24
N THR A 92 10.74 6.42 -14.41
CA THR A 92 10.24 7.07 -15.64
C THR A 92 8.95 6.42 -16.11
N LEU A 93 8.91 5.09 -16.17
CA LEU A 93 7.72 4.34 -16.55
C LEU A 93 6.54 4.62 -15.63
N LEU A 94 6.79 4.60 -14.32
CA LEU A 94 5.81 4.93 -13.28
C LEU A 94 5.30 6.38 -13.42
N ALA A 95 6.19 7.33 -13.68
CA ALA A 95 5.81 8.72 -13.83
C ALA A 95 4.89 8.93 -15.06
N GLN A 96 5.14 8.22 -16.16
CA GLN A 96 4.31 8.29 -17.37
C GLN A 96 2.89 7.76 -17.13
N GLU A 97 2.73 6.60 -16.49
CA GLU A 97 1.41 6.00 -16.30
C GLU A 97 0.60 6.60 -15.15
N THR A 98 1.26 7.18 -14.13
CA THR A 98 0.58 7.78 -12.97
C THR A 98 0.48 9.30 -13.03
N GLY A 99 1.27 9.94 -13.90
CA GLY A 99 1.43 11.39 -13.93
C GLY A 99 2.25 11.98 -12.79
N LYS A 100 2.78 11.19 -11.86
CA LYS A 100 3.64 11.68 -10.76
C LYS A 100 4.85 12.41 -11.29
N ASN A 101 5.29 13.46 -10.60
CA ASN A 101 6.59 14.04 -10.92
C ASN A 101 7.71 13.01 -10.68
N LEU A 102 8.82 13.17 -11.37
CA LEU A 102 9.90 12.17 -11.39
C LEU A 102 10.52 11.95 -10.00
N ALA A 103 10.56 12.96 -9.15
CA ALA A 103 11.09 12.84 -7.79
C ALA A 103 10.22 11.93 -6.91
N ASP A 104 8.89 12.08 -6.98
CA ASP A 104 7.94 11.21 -6.28
C ASP A 104 7.98 9.77 -6.85
N ALA A 105 8.09 9.62 -8.17
CA ALA A 105 8.22 8.32 -8.81
C ALA A 105 9.49 7.57 -8.37
N LYS A 106 10.62 8.27 -8.30
CA LYS A 106 11.87 7.72 -7.73
C LYS A 106 11.72 7.31 -6.28
N GLY A 107 11.00 8.10 -5.49
CA GLY A 107 10.69 7.79 -4.11
C GLY A 107 9.81 6.53 -3.95
N ASP A 108 8.84 6.33 -4.84
CA ASP A 108 7.98 5.14 -4.87
C ASP A 108 8.81 3.87 -5.07
N VAL A 109 9.62 3.82 -6.14
CA VAL A 109 10.51 2.68 -6.43
C VAL A 109 11.47 2.43 -5.28
N TRP A 110 12.10 3.50 -4.74
CA TRP A 110 13.05 3.37 -3.63
C TRP A 110 12.42 2.74 -2.38
N ARG A 111 11.22 3.20 -1.99
CA ARG A 111 10.48 2.65 -0.84
C ARG A 111 10.13 1.17 -1.04
N GLY A 112 9.88 0.76 -2.27
CA GLY A 112 9.70 -0.65 -2.62
C GLY A 112 11.00 -1.45 -2.45
N ILE A 113 12.14 -0.91 -2.90
CA ILE A 113 13.46 -1.54 -2.75
C ILE A 113 13.79 -1.80 -1.27
N GLU A 114 13.50 -0.86 -0.38
CA GLU A 114 13.71 -1.03 1.06
C GLU A 114 12.96 -2.24 1.64
N VAL A 115 11.77 -2.57 1.12
CA VAL A 115 11.04 -3.78 1.56
C VAL A 115 11.66 -5.05 0.97
N VAL A 116 12.17 -5.00 -0.26
CA VAL A 116 12.93 -6.12 -0.83
C VAL A 116 14.21 -6.38 -0.02
N GLU A 117 14.86 -5.35 0.50
CA GLU A 117 15.99 -5.49 1.43
C GLU A 117 15.62 -6.28 2.70
N GLN A 118 14.40 -6.08 3.22
CA GLN A 118 13.89 -6.91 4.31
C GLN A 118 13.74 -8.39 3.88
N ALA A 119 13.25 -8.64 2.67
CA ALA A 119 13.11 -10.00 2.14
C ALA A 119 14.47 -10.72 1.98
N CYS A 120 15.57 -9.99 1.73
CA CYS A 120 16.93 -10.54 1.72
C CYS A 120 17.32 -11.19 3.07
N GLY A 121 16.73 -10.73 4.17
CA GLY A 121 16.98 -11.26 5.51
C GLY A 121 16.06 -12.42 5.91
N ILE A 122 15.32 -13.03 4.99
CA ILE A 122 14.24 -14.00 5.30
C ILE A 122 14.70 -15.21 6.12
N ALA A 123 15.92 -15.68 5.92
CA ALA A 123 16.43 -16.83 6.63
C ALA A 123 16.43 -16.67 8.16
N SER A 124 16.71 -15.46 8.65
CA SER A 124 16.68 -15.17 10.08
C SER A 124 15.27 -14.86 10.60
N GLN A 125 14.33 -14.51 9.71
CA GLN A 125 12.95 -14.15 10.07
C GLN A 125 12.02 -15.36 10.09
N THR A 126 12.41 -16.48 9.52
CA THR A 126 11.65 -17.75 9.46
C THR A 126 12.18 -18.82 10.42
N LEU A 127 13.01 -18.43 11.39
CA LEU A 127 13.46 -19.31 12.45
C LEU A 127 12.27 -19.76 13.34
N GLY A 128 12.26 -21.07 13.65
CA GLY A 128 11.36 -21.62 14.68
C GLY A 128 11.98 -21.55 16.07
N GLU A 129 11.21 -22.02 17.06
CA GLU A 129 11.60 -22.09 18.45
C GLU A 129 11.81 -23.54 18.86
N THR A 130 12.70 -23.80 19.82
CA THR A 130 12.97 -25.14 20.36
C THR A 130 13.07 -25.07 21.86
N MET A 131 12.41 -26.02 22.55
CA MET A 131 12.55 -26.24 23.98
C MET A 131 12.79 -27.74 24.23
N GLY A 132 13.99 -28.06 24.71
CA GLY A 132 14.28 -29.41 25.18
C GLY A 132 13.60 -29.70 26.53
N ASN A 133 13.16 -30.93 26.72
CA ASN A 133 12.55 -31.37 27.99
C ASN A 133 11.33 -30.52 28.42
N VAL A 134 10.43 -30.19 27.52
CA VAL A 134 9.16 -29.51 27.84
C VAL A 134 8.30 -30.36 28.82
N ALA A 135 8.51 -31.69 28.78
CA ALA A 135 8.10 -32.69 29.79
C ALA A 135 9.22 -33.74 29.88
N ARG A 136 9.07 -34.73 30.79
CA ARG A 136 10.10 -35.77 30.97
C ARG A 136 10.35 -36.54 29.65
N ARG A 137 11.56 -36.36 29.04
CA ARG A 137 11.97 -36.96 27.77
C ARG A 137 11.07 -36.57 26.59
N VAL A 138 10.54 -35.34 26.63
CA VAL A 138 9.73 -34.79 25.54
C VAL A 138 10.31 -33.47 25.12
N ASP A 139 10.60 -33.32 23.84
CA ASP A 139 11.09 -32.08 23.21
C ASP A 139 9.97 -31.43 22.42
N GLY A 140 10.01 -30.12 22.34
CA GLY A 140 9.07 -29.31 21.56
C GLY A 140 9.80 -28.41 20.56
N HIS A 141 9.28 -28.38 19.33
CA HIS A 141 9.78 -27.52 18.27
C HIS A 141 8.65 -26.78 17.59
N SER A 142 8.94 -25.58 17.09
CA SER A 142 8.05 -24.91 16.14
C SER A 142 8.76 -24.72 14.80
N TRP A 143 8.06 -25.01 13.71
CA TRP A 143 8.55 -24.82 12.36
C TRP A 143 7.68 -23.80 11.64
N VAL A 144 8.31 -22.86 10.92
CA VAL A 144 7.65 -21.86 10.11
C VAL A 144 7.59 -22.37 8.66
N GLN A 145 6.39 -22.50 8.11
CA GLN A 145 6.15 -23.06 6.78
C GLN A 145 5.31 -22.11 5.93
N PRO A 146 5.50 -22.09 4.59
CA PRO A 146 4.66 -21.29 3.68
C PRO A 146 3.24 -21.82 3.59
N LEU A 147 2.30 -20.93 3.20
CA LEU A 147 0.88 -21.22 3.08
C LEU A 147 0.50 -21.96 1.79
N GLY A 148 1.11 -21.57 0.66
CA GLY A 148 0.73 -21.98 -0.68
C GLY A 148 0.68 -20.81 -1.65
N VAL A 149 -0.40 -20.66 -2.43
CA VAL A 149 -0.58 -19.52 -3.33
C VAL A 149 -1.16 -18.34 -2.57
N CYS A 150 -0.50 -17.19 -2.69
CA CYS A 150 -0.97 -15.90 -2.17
C CYS A 150 -1.34 -14.96 -3.33
N VAL A 151 -2.28 -14.06 -3.08
CA VAL A 151 -2.74 -13.07 -4.05
C VAL A 151 -2.47 -11.67 -3.52
N GLY A 152 -1.99 -10.78 -4.41
CA GLY A 152 -1.88 -9.34 -4.17
C GLY A 152 -2.78 -8.56 -5.10
N ILE A 153 -3.57 -7.65 -4.55
CA ILE A 153 -4.42 -6.72 -5.31
C ILE A 153 -3.97 -5.32 -4.94
N THR A 154 -3.38 -4.60 -5.90
CA THR A 154 -2.71 -3.33 -5.65
C THR A 154 -3.40 -2.14 -6.30
N PRO A 155 -3.32 -0.94 -5.67
CA PRO A 155 -3.91 0.30 -6.18
C PRO A 155 -2.97 1.00 -7.15
N PHE A 156 -3.48 2.07 -7.77
CA PHE A 156 -2.75 2.88 -8.73
C PHE A 156 -1.71 3.82 -8.13
N ASN A 157 -1.85 4.23 -6.88
CA ASN A 157 -1.09 5.36 -6.34
C ASN A 157 0.37 5.06 -5.96
N PHE A 158 0.73 3.77 -5.87
CA PHE A 158 2.09 3.29 -5.64
C PHE A 158 2.32 1.96 -6.39
N PRO A 159 2.44 1.99 -7.73
CA PRO A 159 2.52 0.78 -8.54
C PRO A 159 3.85 0.02 -8.45
N ALA A 160 4.89 0.62 -7.85
CA ALA A 160 6.11 -0.08 -7.50
C ALA A 160 6.14 -0.49 -6.03
N MET A 161 5.96 0.45 -5.11
CA MET A 161 6.12 0.20 -3.67
C MET A 161 5.17 -0.87 -3.16
N ILE A 162 3.88 -0.82 -3.51
CA ILE A 162 2.89 -1.72 -2.93
C ILE A 162 3.01 -3.17 -3.45
N PRO A 163 3.19 -3.45 -4.75
CA PRO A 163 3.54 -4.80 -5.19
C PRO A 163 4.80 -5.35 -4.49
N LEU A 164 5.83 -4.50 -4.32
CA LEU A 164 7.07 -4.87 -3.64
C LEU A 164 6.91 -5.09 -2.11
N TRP A 165 5.80 -4.66 -1.50
CA TRP A 165 5.45 -5.06 -0.13
C TRP A 165 4.97 -6.50 -0.04
N MET A 166 4.41 -7.03 -1.13
CA MET A 166 3.63 -8.25 -1.14
C MET A 166 4.44 -9.43 -1.67
N PHE A 167 4.67 -9.51 -2.99
CA PHE A 167 5.21 -10.72 -3.59
C PHE A 167 6.64 -11.06 -3.16
N PRO A 168 7.59 -10.11 -2.97
CA PRO A 168 8.94 -10.50 -2.57
C PRO A 168 8.98 -11.19 -1.20
N LEU A 169 8.24 -10.67 -0.22
CA LEU A 169 8.15 -11.29 1.10
C LEU A 169 7.40 -12.62 1.07
N ALA A 170 6.30 -12.72 0.33
CA ALA A 170 5.56 -13.97 0.16
C ALA A 170 6.43 -15.06 -0.47
N VAL A 171 7.13 -14.73 -1.55
CA VAL A 171 8.01 -15.69 -2.28
C VAL A 171 9.25 -16.02 -1.45
N ALA A 172 9.86 -15.08 -0.75
CA ALA A 172 10.96 -15.34 0.16
C ALA A 172 10.55 -16.30 1.30
N CYS A 173 9.30 -16.20 1.79
CA CYS A 173 8.73 -17.16 2.75
C CYS A 173 8.52 -18.56 2.14
N GLY A 174 8.54 -18.71 0.80
CA GLY A 174 8.40 -19.98 0.11
C GLY A 174 7.04 -20.16 -0.60
N ASN A 175 6.22 -19.13 -0.72
CA ASN A 175 4.90 -19.16 -1.38
C ASN A 175 5.01 -18.91 -2.89
N GLY A 176 4.00 -19.35 -3.65
CA GLY A 176 3.68 -18.83 -4.96
C GLY A 176 2.82 -17.57 -4.87
N PHE A 177 2.83 -16.73 -5.90
CA PHE A 177 2.14 -15.46 -5.86
C PHE A 177 1.45 -15.11 -7.19
N VAL A 178 0.22 -14.60 -7.10
CA VAL A 178 -0.50 -13.99 -8.23
C VAL A 178 -0.75 -12.52 -7.89
N LEU A 179 -0.23 -11.62 -8.73
CA LEU A 179 -0.42 -10.18 -8.60
C LEU A 179 -1.51 -9.71 -9.56
N LYS A 180 -2.51 -9.01 -9.06
CA LYS A 180 -3.46 -8.23 -9.85
C LYS A 180 -3.19 -6.75 -9.61
N PRO A 181 -2.41 -6.06 -10.46
CA PRO A 181 -2.17 -4.63 -10.32
C PRO A 181 -3.42 -3.82 -10.67
N SER A 182 -3.38 -2.52 -10.40
CA SER A 182 -4.37 -1.59 -10.92
C SER A 182 -4.39 -1.65 -12.45
N GLU A 183 -5.57 -1.57 -13.02
CA GLU A 183 -5.77 -1.49 -14.47
C GLU A 183 -5.35 -0.13 -15.05
N GLN A 184 -5.12 0.87 -14.21
CA GLN A 184 -4.77 2.23 -14.62
C GLN A 184 -3.25 2.43 -14.82
N ASP A 185 -2.44 1.56 -14.17
CA ASP A 185 -0.97 1.66 -14.18
C ASP A 185 -0.28 0.28 -14.15
N PRO A 186 -0.53 -0.55 -15.16
CA PRO A 186 -0.03 -1.92 -15.23
C PRO A 186 1.42 -2.05 -15.67
N LEU A 187 1.99 -1.02 -16.30
CA LEU A 187 3.32 -1.09 -16.94
C LEU A 187 4.43 -1.34 -15.91
N THR A 188 4.44 -0.58 -14.83
CA THR A 188 5.44 -0.73 -13.75
C THR A 188 5.38 -2.12 -13.11
N PRO A 189 4.22 -2.66 -12.67
CA PRO A 189 4.13 -4.02 -12.13
C PRO A 189 4.57 -5.12 -13.09
N MET A 190 4.30 -4.98 -14.39
CA MET A 190 4.79 -5.91 -15.41
C MET A 190 6.31 -5.92 -15.47
N ARG A 191 6.93 -4.73 -15.52
CA ARG A 191 8.40 -4.61 -15.52
C ARG A 191 9.04 -5.16 -14.25
N LEU A 192 8.40 -4.97 -13.09
CA LEU A 192 8.83 -5.58 -11.83
C LEU A 192 8.83 -7.11 -11.89
N ALA A 193 7.84 -7.72 -12.53
CA ALA A 193 7.76 -9.18 -12.69
C ALA A 193 8.84 -9.72 -13.62
N GLU A 194 9.13 -9.04 -14.73
CA GLU A 194 10.23 -9.38 -15.64
C GLU A 194 11.58 -9.37 -14.91
N LEU A 195 11.89 -8.28 -14.20
CA LEU A 195 13.12 -8.15 -13.40
C LEU A 195 13.21 -9.20 -12.30
N PHE A 196 12.07 -9.65 -11.75
CA PHE A 196 12.06 -10.71 -10.75
C PHE A 196 12.46 -12.07 -11.34
N THR A 197 12.01 -12.38 -12.55
CA THR A 197 12.45 -13.58 -13.28
C THR A 197 13.93 -13.48 -13.66
N GLU A 198 14.40 -12.32 -14.13
CA GLU A 198 15.81 -12.05 -14.42
C GLU A 198 16.71 -12.24 -13.18
N ALA A 199 16.20 -11.91 -11.98
CA ALA A 199 16.88 -12.13 -10.72
C ALA A 199 17.07 -13.62 -10.36
N GLY A 200 16.45 -14.53 -11.11
CA GLY A 200 16.52 -15.98 -10.89
C GLY A 200 15.33 -16.55 -10.12
N ALA A 201 14.21 -15.83 -10.04
CA ALA A 201 12.98 -16.39 -9.53
C ALA A 201 12.51 -17.54 -10.45
N PRO A 202 12.05 -18.68 -9.90
CA PRO A 202 11.64 -19.81 -10.74
C PRO A 202 10.41 -19.47 -11.57
N ALA A 203 10.33 -20.03 -12.77
CA ALA A 203 9.19 -19.87 -13.66
C ALA A 203 7.89 -20.23 -12.95
N GLY A 204 6.87 -19.38 -13.08
CA GLY A 204 5.55 -19.57 -12.48
C GLY A 204 5.41 -19.11 -11.02
N ILE A 205 6.49 -18.86 -10.27
CA ILE A 205 6.39 -18.49 -8.86
C ILE A 205 5.67 -17.13 -8.67
N LEU A 206 5.76 -16.25 -9.65
CA LEU A 206 5.01 -15.00 -9.76
C LEU A 206 4.25 -15.00 -11.08
N SER A 207 2.94 -14.76 -11.01
CA SER A 207 2.09 -14.45 -12.17
C SER A 207 1.49 -13.06 -12.01
N VAL A 208 1.29 -12.35 -13.14
CA VAL A 208 0.57 -11.07 -13.18
C VAL A 208 -0.64 -11.23 -14.10
N VAL A 209 -1.82 -10.93 -13.57
CA VAL A 209 -3.08 -10.95 -14.29
C VAL A 209 -3.76 -9.59 -14.23
N HIS A 210 -4.41 -9.19 -15.32
CA HIS A 210 -5.10 -7.91 -15.42
C HIS A 210 -6.62 -8.07 -15.37
N GLY A 211 -7.31 -6.99 -15.08
CA GLY A 211 -8.76 -6.91 -15.08
C GLY A 211 -9.34 -6.18 -13.88
N GLY A 212 -10.67 -6.19 -13.78
CA GLY A 212 -11.44 -5.47 -12.79
C GLY A 212 -11.98 -6.35 -11.65
N ALA A 213 -13.20 -6.05 -11.22
CA ALA A 213 -13.86 -6.73 -10.09
C ALA A 213 -14.08 -8.22 -10.32
N GLU A 214 -14.44 -8.62 -11.53
CA GLU A 214 -14.70 -10.02 -11.89
C GLU A 214 -13.45 -10.89 -11.69
N GLN A 215 -12.27 -10.41 -12.14
CA GLN A 215 -11.01 -11.12 -11.98
C GLN A 215 -10.58 -11.19 -10.50
N VAL A 216 -10.86 -10.13 -9.74
CA VAL A 216 -10.67 -10.14 -8.28
C VAL A 216 -11.53 -11.21 -7.64
N ASP A 217 -12.83 -11.27 -7.96
CA ASP A 217 -13.75 -12.25 -7.38
C ASP A 217 -13.37 -13.68 -7.76
N ALA A 218 -12.90 -13.92 -8.99
CA ALA A 218 -12.39 -15.22 -9.43
C ALA A 218 -11.17 -15.66 -8.60
N LEU A 219 -10.21 -14.77 -8.37
CA LEU A 219 -9.05 -15.04 -7.50
C LEU A 219 -9.47 -15.32 -6.05
N LEU A 220 -10.41 -14.55 -5.52
CA LEU A 220 -10.92 -14.73 -4.15
C LEU A 220 -11.65 -16.07 -3.97
N ALA A 221 -12.35 -16.52 -5.00
CA ALA A 221 -13.10 -17.78 -4.98
C ALA A 221 -12.21 -19.03 -5.21
N HIS A 222 -11.01 -18.87 -5.80
CA HIS A 222 -10.17 -20.00 -6.21
C HIS A 222 -9.69 -20.84 -5.02
N PRO A 223 -9.88 -22.19 -4.98
CA PRO A 223 -9.62 -23.01 -3.79
C PRO A 223 -8.13 -23.08 -3.38
N ASP A 224 -7.21 -22.93 -4.33
CA ASP A 224 -5.77 -22.99 -4.06
C ASP A 224 -5.20 -21.68 -3.52
N VAL A 225 -5.92 -20.56 -3.64
CA VAL A 225 -5.54 -19.30 -3.01
C VAL A 225 -5.73 -19.39 -1.49
N LYS A 226 -4.68 -19.16 -0.71
CA LYS A 226 -4.66 -19.29 0.76
C LYS A 226 -4.67 -17.95 1.49
N ALA A 227 -4.09 -16.91 0.89
CA ALA A 227 -4.01 -15.58 1.49
C ALA A 227 -4.18 -14.49 0.45
N VAL A 228 -4.80 -13.38 0.86
CA VAL A 228 -5.03 -12.20 0.03
C VAL A 228 -4.51 -10.95 0.74
N SER A 229 -3.64 -10.20 0.07
CA SER A 229 -3.20 -8.87 0.48
C SER A 229 -3.81 -7.83 -0.45
N PHE A 230 -4.48 -6.84 0.11
CA PHE A 230 -5.21 -5.81 -0.64
C PHE A 230 -4.83 -4.41 -0.14
N VAL A 231 -4.65 -3.49 -1.07
CA VAL A 231 -4.61 -2.05 -0.78
C VAL A 231 -5.55 -1.33 -1.74
N GLY A 232 -6.44 -0.47 -1.22
CA GLY A 232 -7.38 0.28 -2.04
C GLY A 232 -8.48 0.96 -1.22
N SER A 233 -9.62 1.26 -1.85
CA SER A 233 -10.73 1.95 -1.19
C SER A 233 -11.40 1.11 -0.10
N ALA A 234 -11.96 1.75 0.92
CA ALA A 234 -12.66 1.08 2.03
C ALA A 234 -13.83 0.20 1.55
N ARG A 235 -14.56 0.63 0.51
CA ARG A 235 -15.67 -0.12 -0.09
C ARG A 235 -15.19 -1.44 -0.71
N VAL A 236 -14.14 -1.38 -1.53
CA VAL A 236 -13.60 -2.56 -2.21
C VAL A 236 -12.88 -3.47 -1.21
N GLY A 237 -12.07 -2.92 -0.29
CA GLY A 237 -11.39 -3.71 0.73
C GLY A 237 -12.35 -4.43 1.68
N GLY A 238 -13.51 -3.82 2.00
CA GLY A 238 -14.57 -4.49 2.76
C GLY A 238 -15.20 -5.66 1.99
N HIS A 239 -15.32 -5.57 0.67
CA HIS A 239 -15.74 -6.68 -0.19
C HIS A 239 -14.68 -7.79 -0.21
N VAL A 240 -13.44 -7.46 -0.52
CA VAL A 240 -12.30 -8.40 -0.56
C VAL A 240 -12.16 -9.15 0.75
N TYR A 241 -12.18 -8.44 1.87
CA TYR A 241 -12.06 -9.05 3.20
C TYR A 241 -13.18 -10.06 3.47
N ARG A 242 -14.44 -9.67 3.26
CA ARG A 242 -15.60 -10.58 3.48
C ARG A 242 -15.56 -11.77 2.52
N SER A 243 -15.27 -11.57 1.25
CA SER A 243 -15.21 -12.64 0.25
C SER A 243 -14.09 -13.64 0.58
N ALA A 244 -12.88 -13.17 0.91
CA ALA A 244 -11.77 -14.04 1.26
C ALA A 244 -12.04 -14.84 2.56
N THR A 245 -12.50 -14.16 3.61
CA THR A 245 -12.74 -14.81 4.92
C THR A 245 -13.94 -15.74 4.90
N SER A 246 -14.96 -15.51 4.07
CA SER A 246 -16.05 -16.46 3.85
C SER A 246 -15.59 -17.80 3.27
N GLN A 247 -14.43 -17.80 2.59
CA GLN A 247 -13.76 -18.98 2.07
C GLN A 247 -12.63 -19.49 2.99
N LEU A 248 -12.59 -19.02 4.24
CA LEU A 248 -11.58 -19.36 5.25
C LEU A 248 -10.15 -19.01 4.83
N LYS A 249 -9.97 -18.05 3.95
CA LYS A 249 -8.66 -17.54 3.53
C LYS A 249 -8.17 -16.46 4.48
N ARG A 250 -6.85 -16.33 4.61
CA ARG A 250 -6.27 -15.16 5.28
C ARG A 250 -6.47 -13.91 4.42
N ALA A 251 -6.75 -12.78 5.07
CA ALA A 251 -6.87 -11.51 4.39
C ALA A 251 -6.25 -10.39 5.22
N GLN A 252 -5.52 -9.50 4.55
CA GLN A 252 -5.10 -8.20 5.07
C GLN A 252 -5.48 -7.14 4.05
N CYS A 253 -6.30 -6.19 4.47
CA CYS A 253 -6.82 -5.14 3.59
C CYS A 253 -6.53 -3.78 4.19
N PHE A 254 -5.63 -3.03 3.54
CA PHE A 254 -5.34 -1.63 3.84
C PHE A 254 -6.30 -0.78 3.03
N VAL A 255 -7.06 0.05 3.73
CA VAL A 255 -8.20 0.73 3.13
C VAL A 255 -8.16 2.24 3.44
N GLY A 256 -9.31 2.92 3.40
CA GLY A 256 -9.42 4.35 3.50
C GLY A 256 -8.72 5.01 4.70
N ALA A 257 -8.41 6.27 4.57
CA ALA A 257 -7.71 7.05 5.59
C ALA A 257 -8.29 8.47 5.70
N LYS A 258 -8.12 9.08 6.89
CA LYS A 258 -8.32 10.51 7.14
C LYS A 258 -7.23 10.96 8.12
N ASN A 259 -6.05 11.23 7.59
CA ASN A 259 -4.89 11.49 8.43
C ASN A 259 -4.89 12.94 8.92
N HIS A 260 -4.64 13.10 10.21
CA HIS A 260 -4.62 14.38 10.90
C HIS A 260 -3.19 14.77 11.27
N MET A 261 -2.83 16.04 11.06
CA MET A 261 -1.66 16.65 11.65
C MET A 261 -2.11 17.65 12.73
N VAL A 262 -1.70 17.44 13.96
CA VAL A 262 -1.94 18.34 15.08
C VAL A 262 -0.78 19.33 15.22
N ILE A 263 -1.10 20.60 15.26
CA ILE A 263 -0.15 21.70 15.35
C ILE A 263 -0.30 22.40 16.70
N MET A 264 0.71 22.24 17.57
CA MET A 264 0.75 22.94 18.85
C MET A 264 1.34 24.34 18.70
N PRO A 265 0.96 25.31 19.58
CA PRO A 265 1.48 26.68 19.52
C PRO A 265 3.00 26.81 19.71
N ASP A 266 3.62 25.83 20.36
CA ASP A 266 5.06 25.76 20.62
C ASP A 266 5.86 25.03 19.53
N ALA A 267 5.19 24.61 18.45
CA ALA A 267 5.84 23.97 17.31
C ALA A 267 6.69 24.96 16.50
N ASN A 268 7.68 24.43 15.79
CA ASN A 268 8.46 25.25 14.85
C ASN A 268 7.60 25.60 13.63
N LYS A 269 7.13 26.85 13.55
CA LYS A 269 6.22 27.34 12.52
C LYS A 269 6.71 27.08 11.10
N ALA A 270 7.98 27.41 10.80
CA ALA A 270 8.53 27.26 9.46
C ALA A 270 8.54 25.79 9.01
N GLN A 271 8.90 24.87 9.91
CA GLN A 271 8.84 23.43 9.63
C GLN A 271 7.40 22.95 9.45
N VAL A 272 6.46 23.42 10.27
CA VAL A 272 5.03 23.07 10.15
C VAL A 272 4.49 23.45 8.78
N LEU A 273 4.68 24.71 8.35
CA LEU A 273 4.14 25.20 7.08
C LEU A 273 4.71 24.41 5.89
N GLY A 274 6.04 24.25 5.82
CA GLY A 274 6.67 23.48 4.74
C GLY A 274 6.23 22.00 4.73
N ASN A 275 6.12 21.38 5.90
CA ASN A 275 5.68 19.98 6.00
C ASN A 275 4.19 19.80 5.64
N LEU A 276 3.30 20.72 6.00
CA LEU A 276 1.89 20.66 5.64
C LEU A 276 1.69 20.76 4.11
N VAL A 277 2.44 21.64 3.44
CA VAL A 277 2.40 21.74 1.98
C VAL A 277 2.77 20.39 1.35
N GLY A 278 3.94 19.85 1.66
CA GLY A 278 4.40 18.59 1.07
C GLY A 278 3.51 17.38 1.43
N ALA A 279 3.04 17.31 2.67
CA ALA A 279 2.20 16.21 3.14
C ALA A 279 0.74 16.29 2.64
N GLY A 280 0.24 17.49 2.37
CA GLY A 280 -1.15 17.69 1.92
C GLY A 280 -1.32 17.54 0.42
N VAL A 281 -0.38 18.07 -0.38
CA VAL A 281 -0.55 18.14 -1.84
C VAL A 281 0.46 17.31 -2.65
N GLY A 282 1.50 16.75 -2.03
CA GLY A 282 2.45 15.87 -2.71
C GLY A 282 1.74 14.69 -3.39
N ALA A 283 2.17 14.33 -4.60
CA ALA A 283 1.50 13.37 -5.48
C ALA A 283 0.00 13.68 -5.70
N ALA A 284 -0.35 14.96 -5.82
CA ALA A 284 -1.73 15.45 -5.90
C ALA A 284 -2.63 14.98 -4.73
N GLY A 285 -2.06 14.74 -3.54
CA GLY A 285 -2.79 14.21 -2.38
C GLY A 285 -3.23 12.74 -2.52
N GLN A 286 -2.81 12.02 -3.56
CA GLN A 286 -3.18 10.63 -3.82
C GLN A 286 -2.29 9.63 -3.06
N ARG A 287 -2.05 9.89 -1.79
CA ARG A 287 -1.30 9.03 -0.88
C ARG A 287 -2.18 8.56 0.27
N CYS A 288 -2.13 7.28 0.61
CA CYS A 288 -2.82 6.73 1.78
C CYS A 288 -2.39 7.41 3.10
N MET A 289 -1.18 7.96 3.13
CA MET A 289 -0.62 8.66 4.29
C MET A 289 -0.60 10.19 4.12
N ALA A 290 -1.17 10.76 3.04
CA ALA A 290 -1.29 12.21 2.90
C ALA A 290 -2.06 12.82 4.10
N ILE A 291 -1.61 13.98 4.54
CA ILE A 291 -2.33 14.74 5.55
C ILE A 291 -3.48 15.47 4.85
N SER A 292 -4.70 15.06 5.16
CA SER A 292 -5.92 15.66 4.62
C SER A 292 -6.61 16.61 5.62
N VAL A 293 -6.18 16.56 6.89
CA VAL A 293 -6.71 17.40 7.97
C VAL A 293 -5.56 18.00 8.78
N ALA A 294 -5.55 19.33 8.93
CA ALA A 294 -4.68 20.05 9.84
C ALA A 294 -5.48 20.56 11.04
N VAL A 295 -5.09 20.19 12.25
CA VAL A 295 -5.75 20.58 13.50
C VAL A 295 -4.87 21.58 14.25
N PHE A 296 -5.27 22.84 14.21
CA PHE A 296 -4.54 23.93 14.86
C PHE A 296 -5.01 24.12 16.31
N VAL A 297 -4.10 24.00 17.25
CA VAL A 297 -4.39 24.14 18.69
C VAL A 297 -4.14 25.57 19.15
N GLY A 298 -5.13 26.18 19.82
CA GLY A 298 -5.01 27.51 20.43
C GLY A 298 -4.65 28.59 19.41
N ASN A 299 -3.60 29.38 19.70
CA ASN A 299 -3.15 30.46 18.81
C ASN A 299 -2.33 30.01 17.59
N ALA A 300 -2.01 28.73 17.44
CA ALA A 300 -1.42 28.22 16.20
C ALA A 300 -2.32 28.46 14.96
N ARG A 301 -3.66 28.61 15.15
CA ARG A 301 -4.61 28.99 14.09
C ARG A 301 -4.25 30.30 13.37
N GLU A 302 -3.50 31.17 13.99
CA GLU A 302 -3.03 32.42 13.38
C GLU A 302 -2.05 32.18 12.21
N TRP A 303 -1.54 30.96 12.04
CA TRP A 303 -0.62 30.58 10.96
C TRP A 303 -1.35 30.16 9.67
N ILE A 304 -2.68 29.97 9.71
CA ILE A 304 -3.46 29.51 8.54
C ILE A 304 -3.34 30.46 7.33
N PRO A 305 -3.37 31.81 7.49
CA PRO A 305 -3.18 32.70 6.32
C PRO A 305 -1.81 32.55 5.66
N GLU A 306 -0.75 32.32 6.45
CA GLU A 306 0.59 32.08 5.91
C GLU A 306 0.66 30.70 5.21
N LEU A 307 -0.01 29.69 5.75
CA LEU A 307 -0.15 28.39 5.09
C LEU A 307 -0.84 28.53 3.71
N ALA A 308 -1.90 29.34 3.62
CA ALA A 308 -2.57 29.61 2.35
C ALA A 308 -1.61 30.26 1.35
N ALA A 309 -0.76 31.18 1.79
CA ALA A 309 0.25 31.81 0.94
C ALA A 309 1.32 30.80 0.46
N GLU A 310 1.71 29.84 1.27
CA GLU A 310 2.63 28.76 0.85
C GLU A 310 1.96 27.78 -0.12
N PHE A 311 0.70 27.40 0.11
CA PHE A 311 -0.08 26.58 -0.82
C PHE A 311 -0.22 27.22 -2.19
N ALA A 312 -0.44 28.55 -2.25
CA ALA A 312 -0.60 29.29 -3.51
C ALA A 312 0.68 29.30 -4.40
N LYS A 313 1.84 29.00 -3.83
CA LYS A 313 3.11 28.91 -4.58
C LYS A 313 3.26 27.57 -5.30
N VAL A 314 2.54 26.55 -4.89
CA VAL A 314 2.66 25.19 -5.42
C VAL A 314 1.96 25.08 -6.77
N LYS A 315 2.65 24.60 -7.78
CA LYS A 315 2.11 24.44 -9.13
C LYS A 315 2.16 22.99 -9.57
N PRO A 316 1.03 22.42 -10.02
CA PRO A 316 1.04 21.15 -10.71
C PRO A 316 1.66 21.30 -12.11
N GLY A 317 2.16 20.19 -12.62
CA GLY A 317 2.72 20.12 -13.96
C GLY A 317 2.99 18.68 -14.39
N VAL A 318 3.52 18.52 -15.60
CA VAL A 318 3.82 17.21 -16.17
C VAL A 318 5.04 16.56 -15.50
N TRP A 319 5.12 15.25 -15.55
CA TRP A 319 6.13 14.46 -14.84
C TRP A 319 7.59 14.82 -15.17
N HIS A 320 7.86 15.30 -16.37
CA HIS A 320 9.20 15.67 -16.86
C HIS A 320 9.53 17.17 -16.66
N ASP A 321 8.60 17.96 -16.13
CA ASP A 321 8.87 19.36 -15.76
C ASP A 321 9.53 19.38 -14.37
N PRO A 322 10.79 19.84 -14.25
CA PRO A 322 11.49 19.91 -12.98
C PRO A 322 10.90 20.91 -11.99
N GLU A 323 10.10 21.87 -12.45
CA GLU A 323 9.42 22.86 -11.61
C GLU A 323 8.05 22.38 -11.12
N ALA A 324 7.53 21.26 -11.64
CA ALA A 324 6.26 20.69 -11.21
C ALA A 324 6.35 20.14 -9.80
N ALA A 325 5.55 20.68 -8.89
CA ALA A 325 5.49 20.21 -7.51
C ALA A 325 4.79 18.84 -7.41
N TYR A 326 3.79 18.60 -8.26
CA TYR A 326 3.08 17.33 -8.37
C TYR A 326 2.37 17.23 -9.72
N GLY A 327 1.90 16.03 -10.07
CA GLY A 327 1.23 15.73 -11.34
C GLY A 327 -0.30 15.80 -11.27
N PRO A 328 -1.01 15.34 -12.32
CA PRO A 328 -2.48 15.29 -12.38
C PRO A 328 -3.06 14.21 -11.44
N LEU A 329 -4.39 14.22 -11.29
CA LEU A 329 -5.12 13.08 -10.74
C LEU A 329 -5.15 11.95 -11.77
N ILE A 330 -5.25 10.71 -11.28
CA ILE A 330 -5.11 9.50 -12.11
C ILE A 330 -6.15 9.37 -13.23
N SER A 331 -7.35 9.88 -13.03
CA SER A 331 -8.43 9.75 -14.02
C SER A 331 -9.39 10.94 -14.03
N PRO A 332 -10.17 11.12 -15.11
CA PRO A 332 -11.23 12.12 -15.17
C PRO A 332 -12.28 11.96 -14.06
N GLU A 333 -12.62 10.71 -13.70
CA GLU A 333 -13.58 10.42 -12.63
C GLU A 333 -13.03 10.84 -11.26
N ALA A 334 -11.73 10.67 -11.02
CA ALA A 334 -11.07 11.15 -9.82
C ALA A 334 -11.13 12.68 -9.73
N LYS A 335 -10.88 13.38 -10.85
CA LYS A 335 -11.01 14.85 -10.94
C LYS A 335 -12.43 15.31 -10.59
N VAL A 336 -13.44 14.76 -11.26
CA VAL A 336 -14.85 15.11 -11.00
C VAL A 336 -15.23 14.87 -9.54
N ARG A 337 -14.77 13.78 -8.95
CA ARG A 337 -15.05 13.46 -7.54
C ARG A 337 -14.39 14.46 -6.59
N VAL A 338 -13.12 14.81 -6.82
CA VAL A 338 -12.40 15.78 -5.97
C VAL A 338 -13.02 17.17 -6.09
N GLU A 339 -13.30 17.64 -7.31
CA GLU A 339 -13.97 18.93 -7.54
C GLU A 339 -15.36 18.99 -6.89
N GLY A 340 -16.13 17.89 -6.96
CA GLY A 340 -17.42 17.79 -6.30
C GLY A 340 -17.34 17.82 -4.77
N LEU A 341 -16.26 17.29 -4.17
CA LEU A 341 -16.02 17.40 -2.74
C LEU A 341 -15.58 18.82 -2.34
N ILE A 342 -14.79 19.50 -3.17
CA ILE A 342 -14.46 20.94 -2.95
C ILE A 342 -15.75 21.78 -2.95
N GLU A 343 -16.62 21.57 -3.93
CA GLU A 343 -17.92 22.25 -4.01
C GLU A 343 -18.80 21.97 -2.77
N ALA A 344 -18.85 20.71 -2.34
CA ALA A 344 -19.59 20.33 -1.13
C ALA A 344 -19.05 21.05 0.12
N GLY A 345 -17.74 21.17 0.27
CA GLY A 345 -17.14 21.92 1.39
C GLY A 345 -17.55 23.39 1.42
N ILE A 346 -17.57 24.04 0.27
CA ILE A 346 -18.05 25.42 0.14
C ILE A 346 -19.55 25.53 0.48
N ALA A 347 -20.35 24.63 -0.08
CA ALA A 347 -21.82 24.62 0.14
C ALA A 347 -22.19 24.32 1.61
N GLU A 348 -21.38 23.53 2.31
CA GLU A 348 -21.56 23.22 3.74
C GLU A 348 -21.04 24.33 4.67
N GLY A 349 -20.45 25.40 4.11
CA GLY A 349 -20.07 26.61 4.85
C GLY A 349 -18.61 26.68 5.29
N ALA A 350 -17.73 25.81 4.81
CA ALA A 350 -16.29 25.96 5.01
C ALA A 350 -15.74 27.15 4.20
N GLU A 351 -14.84 27.92 4.79
CA GLU A 351 -14.17 29.03 4.12
C GLU A 351 -13.08 28.46 3.19
N CYS A 352 -13.29 28.60 1.87
CA CYS A 352 -12.30 28.21 0.86
C CYS A 352 -11.26 29.33 0.69
N LEU A 353 -10.09 29.18 1.30
CA LEU A 353 -8.99 30.15 1.23
C LEU A 353 -8.25 30.08 -0.10
N LEU A 354 -8.19 28.92 -0.71
CA LEU A 354 -7.61 28.66 -2.01
C LEU A 354 -8.43 27.58 -2.72
N ASP A 355 -8.89 27.89 -3.94
CA ASP A 355 -9.70 26.98 -4.75
C ASP A 355 -8.90 26.47 -5.96
N GLY A 356 -8.60 25.19 -6.00
CA GLY A 356 -7.83 24.55 -7.05
C GLY A 356 -8.64 24.02 -8.23
N ARG A 357 -9.96 24.17 -8.28
CA ARG A 357 -10.83 23.59 -9.32
C ARG A 357 -10.58 24.12 -10.73
N PHE A 358 -10.04 25.33 -10.85
CA PHE A 358 -9.82 25.99 -12.13
C PHE A 358 -8.33 26.04 -12.50
N CYS A 359 -7.60 25.00 -12.10
CA CYS A 359 -6.18 24.90 -12.40
C CYS A 359 -5.98 24.64 -13.90
N ASP A 360 -5.13 25.47 -14.52
CA ASP A 360 -4.70 25.31 -15.91
C ASP A 360 -3.20 25.01 -15.95
N VAL A 361 -2.83 24.02 -16.78
CA VAL A 361 -1.43 23.68 -17.05
C VAL A 361 -1.18 23.93 -18.53
N PRO A 362 -0.38 24.94 -18.88
CA PRO A 362 -0.14 25.33 -20.27
C PRO A 362 0.35 24.16 -21.13
N GLY A 363 -0.30 23.96 -22.28
CA GLY A 363 0.00 22.86 -23.20
C GLY A 363 -0.72 21.55 -22.91
N TYR A 364 -1.43 21.43 -21.77
CA TYR A 364 -2.11 20.20 -21.33
C TYR A 364 -3.57 20.46 -20.89
N PRO A 365 -4.42 21.00 -21.77
CA PRO A 365 -5.76 21.47 -21.39
C PRO A 365 -6.76 20.35 -21.03
N VAL A 366 -6.48 19.10 -21.42
CA VAL A 366 -7.35 17.95 -21.17
C VAL A 366 -6.90 17.07 -20.00
N GLY A 367 -5.80 17.44 -19.33
CA GLY A 367 -5.28 16.70 -18.19
C GLY A 367 -6.17 16.77 -16.95
N ASN A 368 -6.00 15.82 -16.06
CA ASN A 368 -6.79 15.69 -14.84
C ASN A 368 -6.29 16.65 -13.74
N TRP A 369 -6.10 17.91 -14.06
CA TRP A 369 -5.50 18.90 -13.18
C TRP A 369 -6.48 19.37 -12.11
N VAL A 370 -6.02 19.37 -10.86
CA VAL A 370 -6.63 20.06 -9.72
C VAL A 370 -5.50 20.75 -8.97
N GLY A 371 -5.64 22.05 -8.76
CA GLY A 371 -4.68 22.85 -8.00
C GLY A 371 -4.77 22.61 -6.49
N PRO A 372 -3.81 23.14 -5.72
CA PRO A 372 -3.87 23.06 -4.27
C PRO A 372 -5.12 23.77 -3.74
N THR A 373 -5.83 23.10 -2.83
CA THR A 373 -7.06 23.63 -2.23
C THR A 373 -6.94 23.65 -0.71
N LEU A 374 -7.32 24.77 -0.09
CA LEU A 374 -7.23 24.95 1.35
C LEU A 374 -8.55 25.46 1.91
N PHE A 375 -9.08 24.73 2.89
CA PHE A 375 -10.27 25.12 3.63
C PHE A 375 -9.95 25.50 5.08
N ARG A 376 -10.66 26.49 5.61
CA ARG A 376 -10.69 26.88 7.02
C ARG A 376 -12.11 26.73 7.59
N GLY A 377 -12.21 26.60 8.90
CA GLY A 377 -13.50 26.48 9.59
C GLY A 377 -14.24 25.19 9.28
N VAL A 378 -13.50 24.14 8.90
CA VAL A 378 -14.08 22.82 8.65
C VAL A 378 -14.54 22.19 9.96
N THR A 379 -15.69 21.52 9.95
CA THR A 379 -16.24 20.82 11.11
C THR A 379 -16.34 19.30 10.85
N PRO A 380 -16.43 18.48 11.91
CA PRO A 380 -16.54 17.03 11.78
C PRO A 380 -17.80 16.53 11.04
N GLU A 381 -18.82 17.38 10.93
CA GLU A 381 -20.08 17.07 10.25
C GLU A 381 -20.00 17.19 8.73
N MET A 382 -19.05 17.96 8.22
CA MET A 382 -18.88 18.24 6.79
C MET A 382 -18.38 17.01 6.02
N ARG A 383 -18.82 16.86 4.78
CA ARG A 383 -18.41 15.77 3.89
C ARG A 383 -16.91 15.76 3.65
N ILE A 384 -16.29 16.93 3.44
CA ILE A 384 -14.83 17.06 3.23
C ILE A 384 -14.00 16.61 4.44
N TYR A 385 -14.60 16.51 5.65
CA TYR A 385 -13.96 15.87 6.81
C TYR A 385 -14.25 14.37 6.87
N LYS A 386 -15.49 13.94 6.60
CA LYS A 386 -15.92 12.54 6.74
C LYS A 386 -15.37 11.64 5.65
N GLU A 387 -15.35 12.13 4.41
CA GLU A 387 -14.94 11.35 3.25
C GLU A 387 -13.44 11.49 2.97
N GLU A 388 -12.81 10.41 2.52
CA GLU A 388 -11.46 10.45 1.99
C GLU A 388 -11.44 11.15 0.63
N ILE A 389 -10.78 12.32 0.54
CA ILE A 389 -10.79 13.14 -0.68
C ILE A 389 -9.87 12.55 -1.74
N PHE A 390 -8.67 12.11 -1.35
CA PHE A 390 -7.64 11.56 -2.25
C PHE A 390 -7.32 12.52 -3.40
N GLY A 391 -7.11 13.77 -3.04
CA GLY A 391 -6.85 14.91 -3.92
C GLY A 391 -6.05 15.98 -3.17
N PRO A 392 -5.56 17.04 -3.85
CA PRO A 392 -4.70 18.07 -3.26
C PRO A 392 -5.51 19.08 -2.41
N VAL A 393 -6.24 18.58 -1.43
CA VAL A 393 -7.17 19.34 -0.60
C VAL A 393 -6.84 19.16 0.88
N LEU A 394 -6.59 20.25 1.58
CA LEU A 394 -6.35 20.28 3.02
C LEU A 394 -7.46 20.98 3.76
N ALA A 395 -8.04 20.32 4.75
CA ALA A 395 -9.07 20.86 5.64
C ALA A 395 -8.44 21.31 6.97
N CYS A 396 -8.57 22.60 7.33
CA CYS A 396 -8.09 23.13 8.59
C CYS A 396 -9.21 23.19 9.62
N LEU A 397 -9.00 22.56 10.77
CA LEU A 397 -9.84 22.62 11.95
C LEU A 397 -9.10 23.37 13.08
N GLU A 398 -9.87 24.04 13.93
CA GLU A 398 -9.33 24.81 15.06
C GLU A 398 -9.89 24.24 16.38
N VAL A 399 -9.03 23.99 17.35
CA VAL A 399 -9.40 23.48 18.68
C VAL A 399 -8.69 24.25 19.77
N GLY A 400 -9.22 24.20 20.99
CA GLY A 400 -8.66 24.93 22.14
C GLY A 400 -7.48 24.21 22.82
N SER A 401 -7.42 22.90 22.73
CA SER A 401 -6.46 22.08 23.49
C SER A 401 -6.03 20.81 22.77
N LEU A 402 -4.95 20.19 23.24
CA LEU A 402 -4.50 18.86 22.76
C LEU A 402 -5.55 17.79 23.07
N ASP A 403 -6.30 17.91 24.17
CA ASP A 403 -7.35 16.96 24.53
C ASP A 403 -8.51 16.98 23.53
N GLU A 404 -8.89 18.16 23.08
CA GLU A 404 -9.91 18.30 22.01
C GLU A 404 -9.39 17.71 20.68
N ALA A 405 -8.11 17.94 20.33
CA ALA A 405 -7.53 17.35 19.14
C ALA A 405 -7.50 15.80 19.22
N LEU A 406 -7.14 15.25 20.37
CA LEU A 406 -7.18 13.80 20.62
C LEU A 406 -8.60 13.23 20.51
N ALA A 407 -9.58 13.91 21.12
CA ALA A 407 -10.99 13.52 21.03
C ALA A 407 -11.48 13.49 19.57
N LEU A 408 -11.15 14.53 18.79
CA LEU A 408 -11.48 14.65 17.38
C LEU A 408 -10.91 13.48 16.56
N ILE A 409 -9.61 13.19 16.72
CA ILE A 409 -8.94 12.10 16.00
C ILE A 409 -9.51 10.75 16.40
N ASN A 410 -9.72 10.52 17.69
CA ASN A 410 -10.21 9.24 18.20
C ASN A 410 -11.68 8.98 17.83
N ALA A 411 -12.47 10.00 17.58
CA ALA A 411 -13.85 9.90 17.08
C ALA A 411 -13.94 9.61 15.57
N ASN A 412 -12.88 9.88 14.80
CA ASN A 412 -12.86 9.60 13.36
C ASN A 412 -12.92 8.09 13.10
N PRO A 413 -13.69 7.60 12.12
CA PRO A 413 -13.79 6.17 11.81
C PRO A 413 -12.48 5.56 11.29
N TYR A 414 -11.57 6.37 10.75
CA TYR A 414 -10.28 5.94 10.24
C TYR A 414 -9.17 6.08 11.29
N GLY A 415 -8.18 5.20 11.23
CA GLY A 415 -7.04 5.20 12.14
C GLY A 415 -5.74 4.74 11.46
N ASN A 416 -5.47 5.24 10.24
CA ASN A 416 -4.27 4.88 9.50
C ASN A 416 -3.04 5.59 10.05
N GLY A 417 -2.97 6.92 9.93
CA GLY A 417 -1.84 7.73 10.37
C GLY A 417 -2.23 9.05 11.00
N THR A 418 -1.36 9.58 11.84
CA THR A 418 -1.47 10.93 12.43
C THR A 418 -0.10 11.47 12.79
N SER A 419 0.01 12.79 12.93
CA SER A 419 1.23 13.42 13.43
C SER A 419 0.93 14.55 14.41
N LEU A 420 1.89 14.81 15.29
CA LEU A 420 1.88 15.95 16.21
C LEU A 420 3.17 16.77 16.02
N PHE A 421 3.03 18.07 15.83
CA PHE A 421 4.14 19.02 15.84
C PHE A 421 4.13 19.82 17.14
N THR A 422 5.19 19.71 17.91
CA THR A 422 5.35 20.35 19.24
C THR A 422 6.82 20.41 19.65
N GLY A 423 7.19 21.39 20.46
CA GLY A 423 8.44 21.44 21.19
C GLY A 423 8.36 20.78 22.59
N CYS A 424 7.16 20.36 23.05
CA CYS A 424 6.92 19.85 24.39
C CYS A 424 6.93 18.31 24.45
N GLY A 425 7.92 17.73 25.12
CA GLY A 425 8.02 16.28 25.29
C GLY A 425 6.85 15.66 26.07
N ALA A 426 6.22 16.40 27.00
CA ALA A 426 5.05 15.91 27.74
C ALA A 426 3.82 15.80 26.81
N ALA A 427 3.60 16.79 25.94
CA ALA A 427 2.53 16.77 24.93
C ALA A 427 2.74 15.59 23.94
N ALA A 428 3.98 15.42 23.46
CA ALA A 428 4.34 14.32 22.57
C ALA A 428 4.09 12.94 23.22
N ARG A 429 4.48 12.78 24.50
CA ARG A 429 4.24 11.54 25.26
C ARG A 429 2.75 11.27 25.43
N LYS A 430 1.96 12.28 25.82
CA LYS A 430 0.50 12.16 25.96
C LYS A 430 -0.14 11.76 24.64
N PHE A 431 0.17 12.48 23.55
CA PHE A 431 -0.38 12.21 22.22
C PHE A 431 -0.18 10.77 21.77
N ARG A 432 1.09 10.29 21.77
CA ARG A 432 1.39 8.92 21.31
C ARG A 432 0.76 7.82 22.18
N HIS A 433 0.43 8.14 23.46
CA HIS A 433 -0.19 7.18 24.37
C HIS A 433 -1.70 7.11 24.21
N GLU A 434 -2.35 8.24 23.95
CA GLU A 434 -3.79 8.37 23.98
C GLU A 434 -4.45 8.34 22.58
N VAL A 435 -3.68 8.60 21.52
CA VAL A 435 -4.23 8.56 20.14
C VAL A 435 -4.44 7.13 19.66
N ALA A 436 -5.66 6.84 19.20
CA ALA A 436 -6.06 5.49 18.73
C ALA A 436 -5.86 5.35 17.21
N VAL A 437 -4.59 5.40 16.75
CA VAL A 437 -4.19 5.36 15.34
C VAL A 437 -2.99 4.44 15.16
N GLY A 438 -2.91 3.74 14.03
CA GLY A 438 -1.87 2.74 13.78
C GLY A 438 -0.46 3.30 13.64
N GLN A 439 -0.30 4.48 13.03
CA GLN A 439 1.00 5.12 12.78
C GLN A 439 1.01 6.54 13.34
N VAL A 440 2.01 6.85 14.16
CA VAL A 440 2.10 8.14 14.86
C VAL A 440 3.45 8.79 14.59
N GLY A 441 3.44 10.02 14.06
CA GLY A 441 4.61 10.87 13.87
C GLY A 441 4.72 11.93 14.97
N ILE A 442 5.91 12.15 15.49
CA ILE A 442 6.21 13.30 16.34
C ILE A 442 7.23 14.16 15.59
N ASN A 443 6.81 15.34 15.17
CA ASN A 443 7.58 16.22 14.27
C ASN A 443 7.98 15.56 12.93
N VAL A 444 7.24 14.54 12.53
CA VAL A 444 7.34 13.84 11.26
C VAL A 444 5.95 13.87 10.61
N PRO A 445 5.78 14.51 9.43
CA PRO A 445 4.46 14.75 8.85
C PRO A 445 3.76 13.46 8.37
N ILE A 446 4.52 12.58 7.74
CA ILE A 446 4.04 11.31 7.16
C ILE A 446 4.85 10.16 7.78
N PRO A 447 4.35 9.52 8.85
CA PRO A 447 5.10 8.53 9.63
C PRO A 447 5.12 7.13 9.01
N VAL A 448 5.41 7.01 7.71
CA VAL A 448 5.56 5.71 7.05
C VAL A 448 6.81 5.02 7.61
N PRO A 449 6.67 3.85 8.28
CA PRO A 449 7.81 3.21 8.92
C PRO A 449 8.79 2.62 7.89
N LEU A 450 10.05 2.49 8.30
CA LEU A 450 11.01 1.65 7.59
C LEU A 450 10.64 0.16 7.80
N PRO A 451 11.02 -0.76 6.89
CA PRO A 451 10.54 -2.15 6.88
C PRO A 451 10.93 -3.01 8.08
N PHE A 452 11.65 -2.48 9.06
CA PHE A 452 11.86 -3.10 10.38
C PHE A 452 10.59 -3.11 11.24
N PHE A 453 9.66 -2.18 10.97
CA PHE A 453 8.37 -2.03 11.62
C PHE A 453 7.28 -2.19 10.57
N SER A 454 6.16 -2.81 10.94
CA SER A 454 5.06 -3.01 10.00
C SER A 454 4.30 -1.71 9.70
N PHE A 455 3.81 -1.58 8.47
CA PHE A 455 2.85 -0.55 8.10
C PHE A 455 1.50 -0.90 8.71
N THR A 456 1.13 -0.21 9.78
CA THR A 456 -0.04 -0.53 10.59
C THR A 456 -1.20 0.41 10.31
N GLY A 457 -2.41 -0.11 10.40
CA GLY A 457 -3.65 0.65 10.36
C GLY A 457 -4.61 0.12 11.41
N TRP A 458 -5.44 0.98 11.99
CA TRP A 458 -6.44 0.65 12.99
C TRP A 458 -7.84 0.97 12.51
N ARG A 459 -8.85 0.45 13.17
CA ARG A 459 -10.28 0.74 12.94
C ARG A 459 -10.67 0.55 11.46
N GLY A 460 -11.39 1.52 10.88
CA GLY A 460 -11.83 1.48 9.49
C GLY A 460 -10.75 1.64 8.41
N SER A 461 -9.46 1.76 8.80
CA SER A 461 -8.35 1.84 7.84
C SER A 461 -7.70 0.49 7.56
N PHE A 462 -8.03 -0.56 8.32
CA PHE A 462 -7.46 -1.88 8.15
C PHE A 462 -8.47 -2.97 8.53
N TYR A 463 -8.54 -4.03 7.69
CA TYR A 463 -9.28 -5.25 7.98
C TYR A 463 -8.32 -6.43 7.92
N GLY A 464 -8.26 -7.19 9.00
CA GLY A 464 -7.33 -8.29 9.18
C GLY A 464 -6.63 -8.23 10.54
N ASP A 465 -5.57 -9.02 10.67
CA ASP A 465 -4.86 -9.21 11.93
C ASP A 465 -3.38 -8.85 11.81
N LEU A 466 -2.76 -9.23 10.69
CA LEU A 466 -1.33 -9.06 10.43
C LEU A 466 -1.12 -8.04 9.30
N HIS A 467 -0.23 -7.09 9.54
CA HIS A 467 0.02 -5.95 8.65
C HIS A 467 1.16 -6.21 7.65
N ALA A 468 1.31 -5.29 6.67
CA ALA A 468 2.34 -5.36 5.64
C ALA A 468 3.74 -5.14 6.20
N TYR A 469 4.71 -5.72 5.56
CA TYR A 469 6.14 -5.80 5.86
C TYR A 469 6.49 -5.90 7.37
N GLY A 470 7.77 -5.84 7.74
CA GLY A 470 8.20 -6.15 9.10
C GLY A 470 7.92 -7.62 9.48
N LYS A 471 7.99 -7.90 10.76
CA LYS A 471 7.74 -9.26 11.30
C LYS A 471 6.31 -9.77 11.06
N GLN A 472 5.34 -8.86 10.96
CA GLN A 472 3.94 -9.24 10.76
C GLN A 472 3.69 -9.81 9.37
N ALA A 473 4.33 -9.28 8.32
CA ALA A 473 4.19 -9.82 6.98
C ALA A 473 4.75 -11.26 6.87
N VAL A 474 5.87 -11.54 7.51
CA VAL A 474 6.40 -12.92 7.55
C VAL A 474 5.39 -13.87 8.21
N ARG A 475 4.78 -13.45 9.31
CA ARG A 475 3.70 -14.22 9.97
C ARG A 475 2.44 -14.34 9.12
N PHE A 476 2.13 -13.31 8.32
CA PHE A 476 0.98 -13.33 7.42
C PHE A 476 1.15 -14.38 6.32
N TYR A 477 2.35 -14.52 5.76
CA TYR A 477 2.66 -15.43 4.67
C TYR A 477 3.13 -16.82 5.13
N THR A 478 3.07 -17.11 6.43
CA THR A 478 3.54 -18.39 6.97
C THR A 478 2.58 -18.99 7.99
N GLU A 479 2.72 -20.30 8.21
CA GLU A 479 2.06 -21.03 9.30
C GLU A 479 3.10 -21.65 10.22
N THR A 480 2.74 -21.73 11.51
CA THR A 480 3.56 -22.39 12.51
C THR A 480 3.07 -23.82 12.72
N LYS A 481 3.97 -24.78 12.54
CA LYS A 481 3.74 -26.18 12.88
C LYS A 481 4.42 -26.46 14.20
N THR A 482 3.68 -26.91 15.19
CA THR A 482 4.23 -27.37 16.48
C THR A 482 4.45 -28.87 16.44
N VAL A 483 5.66 -29.28 16.76
CA VAL A 483 6.05 -30.69 16.86
C VAL A 483 6.39 -31.00 18.30
N THR A 484 5.80 -32.06 18.83
CA THR A 484 6.10 -32.63 20.16
C THR A 484 6.61 -34.02 19.94
N GLU A 485 7.83 -34.30 20.34
CA GLU A 485 8.44 -35.61 20.10
C GLU A 485 9.01 -36.23 21.34
N ARG A 486 8.89 -37.58 21.41
CA ARG A 486 9.48 -38.43 22.43
C ARG A 486 10.09 -39.65 21.77
N TRP A 487 11.33 -39.90 22.07
CA TRP A 487 12.02 -41.13 21.65
C TRP A 487 12.06 -42.09 22.86
N PHE A 488 11.60 -43.34 22.65
CA PHE A 488 11.48 -44.34 23.72
C PHE A 488 12.79 -45.13 23.80
N ASP A 489 13.28 -45.30 25.03
CA ASP A 489 14.32 -46.27 25.34
C ASP A 489 13.68 -47.64 25.53
N GLU A 490 14.47 -48.73 25.43
CA GLU A 490 13.99 -50.10 25.61
C GLU A 490 13.39 -50.38 27.02
N ASP A 491 13.74 -49.57 28.02
CA ASP A 491 13.34 -49.72 29.42
C ASP A 491 11.97 -49.03 29.79
N ILE A 492 11.26 -48.49 28.80
CA ILE A 492 9.96 -47.86 29.09
C ILE A 492 8.87 -48.93 29.11
N PRO A 493 8.12 -49.11 30.25
CA PRO A 493 7.04 -50.06 30.30
C PRO A 493 5.99 -49.76 29.23
N SER A 494 5.68 -50.74 28.38
CA SER A 494 4.63 -50.66 27.39
C SER A 494 3.28 -50.93 28.04
N GLY A 495 2.41 -49.95 28.11
CA GLY A 495 1.03 -50.07 28.55
C GLY A 495 0.18 -48.94 27.98
N PRO A 496 -1.14 -49.12 27.89
CA PRO A 496 -2.01 -48.07 27.41
C PRO A 496 -1.97 -46.86 28.33
N ASN A 497 -1.57 -45.69 27.78
CA ASN A 497 -1.64 -44.43 28.50
C ASN A 497 -2.99 -43.78 28.23
N MET A 498 -3.86 -43.82 29.25
CA MET A 498 -5.22 -43.27 29.17
C MET A 498 -5.29 -41.81 29.61
N THR A 499 -4.15 -41.13 29.81
CA THR A 499 -4.09 -39.74 30.24
C THR A 499 -3.40 -38.86 29.18
N ILE A 500 -3.76 -37.58 29.13
CA ILE A 500 -3.09 -36.57 28.29
C ILE A 500 -1.80 -36.02 28.95
N GLN A 501 -1.46 -36.49 30.16
CA GLN A 501 -0.25 -36.05 30.87
C GLN A 501 1.01 -36.71 30.27
N LEU A 502 1.94 -35.90 29.84
CA LEU A 502 3.28 -36.32 29.38
C LEU A 502 4.23 -36.41 30.60
N ARG A 503 4.07 -37.46 31.43
CA ARG A 503 4.97 -37.71 32.59
C ARG A 503 6.11 -38.65 32.25
#